data_dc9437934edbea7e8ac6f81b8a4746b9
#
_entry.id   dc9437934edbea7e8ac6f81b8a4746b9
#
_cell.length_a   1.000
_cell.length_b   1.000
_cell.length_c   1.000
_cell.angle_alpha   90.00
_cell.angle_beta   90.00
_cell.angle_gamma   90.00
#
_symmetry.space_group_name_H-M   'P 1'
#
loop_
_entity.id
_entity.type
_entity.pdbx_description
1 polymer ?
#
loop_
_entity_poly.entity_id
_entity_poly.type
_entity_poly.pdbx_seq_one_letter_code
_entity_poly.pdbx_strand_id
1 'polypeptide(L)'
;MIDIDISVSNFAPVYPVSIIETMKSSPYSPHYDKLRAWLKQQREKSGLTLREAAEAMGRHHSVLGKIEQQRRKIEILEFVRYCEVLGADPHEGLDILTRSLKKSRN
;
A
#
# COMPACT_ATOMS: atom_id res chain seq x y z
N MET A 1 -16.66 -15.93 19.40
CA MET A 1 -16.41 -16.32 18.35
C MET A 1 -17.36 -16.17 17.37
N ILE A 2 -18.51 -16.20 17.67
CA ILE A 2 -19.57 -15.96 16.84
C ILE A 2 -19.56 -14.62 16.33
N ASP A 3 -18.91 -13.73 16.99
CA ASP A 3 -18.83 -12.37 16.56
C ASP A 3 -18.22 -12.20 15.21
N ILE A 4 -17.42 -13.14 14.79
CA ILE A 4 -16.83 -13.06 13.49
C ILE A 4 -17.85 -13.09 12.41
N ASP A 5 -18.82 -13.95 12.52
CA ASP A 5 -19.86 -14.06 11.53
C ASP A 5 -20.71 -12.82 11.49
N ILE A 6 -20.99 -12.26 12.63
CA ILE A 6 -21.79 -11.06 12.70
C ILE A 6 -21.06 -9.92 12.03
N SER A 7 -19.76 -9.82 12.24
CA SER A 7 -18.98 -8.78 11.60
C SER A 7 -19.01 -8.89 10.11
N VAL A 8 -18.88 -10.08 9.60
CA VAL A 8 -18.89 -10.31 8.18
C VAL A 8 -20.24 -9.94 7.60
N SER A 9 -21.32 -10.34 8.25
CA SER A 9 -22.63 -10.01 7.74
C SER A 9 -22.88 -8.54 7.77
N ASN A 10 -22.35 -7.83 8.73
CA ASN A 10 -22.55 -6.39 8.81
C ASN A 10 -21.78 -5.65 7.72
N PHE A 11 -20.67 -6.20 7.28
CA PHE A 11 -19.93 -5.56 6.25
C PHE A 11 -20.49 -5.82 4.87
N ALA A 12 -20.94 -7.01 4.63
CA ALA A 12 -21.37 -7.43 3.30
C ALA A 12 -22.38 -6.50 2.64
N PRO A 13 -23.43 -6.07 3.30
CA PRO A 13 -24.42 -5.26 2.63
C PRO A 13 -24.03 -3.79 2.46
N VAL A 14 -22.92 -3.39 2.99
CA VAL A 14 -22.52 -2.00 2.93
C VAL A 14 -21.99 -1.62 1.56
N TYR A 15 -21.41 -2.55 0.84
CA TYR A 15 -20.76 -2.27 -0.42
C TYR A 15 -21.50 -2.87 -1.60
N PRO A 16 -21.86 -2.06 -2.59
CA PRO A 16 -22.43 -2.60 -3.82
C PRO A 16 -21.38 -3.37 -4.61
N VAL A 17 -21.83 -4.20 -5.51
CA VAL A 17 -20.95 -5.03 -6.33
C VAL A 17 -19.94 -4.19 -7.10
N SER A 18 -20.36 -3.06 -7.61
CA SER A 18 -19.49 -2.19 -8.37
C SER A 18 -18.30 -1.70 -7.55
N ILE A 19 -18.51 -1.42 -6.28
CA ILE A 19 -17.43 -1.00 -5.40
C ILE A 19 -16.51 -2.16 -5.10
N ILE A 20 -17.06 -3.34 -4.90
CA ILE A 20 -16.26 -4.53 -4.67
C ILE A 20 -15.33 -4.79 -5.86
N GLU A 21 -15.84 -4.60 -7.07
CA GLU A 21 -15.03 -4.76 -8.26
C GLU A 21 -13.86 -3.78 -8.29
N THR A 22 -14.08 -2.54 -7.91
CA THR A 22 -13.03 -1.54 -7.91
C THR A 22 -12.04 -1.73 -6.77
N MET A 23 -12.40 -2.52 -5.79
CA MET A 23 -11.50 -2.80 -4.66
C MET A 23 -10.56 -3.95 -4.92
N LYS A 24 -10.65 -4.59 -6.05
CA LYS A 24 -9.72 -5.66 -6.40
C LYS A 24 -8.31 -5.10 -6.44
N SER A 25 -7.40 -5.87 -5.87
CA SER A 25 -6.01 -5.45 -5.81
C SER A 25 -5.39 -5.41 -7.20
N SER A 26 -4.77 -4.32 -7.54
CA SER A 26 -4.11 -4.14 -8.82
C SER A 26 -2.95 -3.16 -8.64
N PRO A 27 -1.80 -3.39 -9.30
CA PRO A 27 -0.69 -2.45 -9.23
C PRO A 27 -1.02 -1.12 -9.91
N TYR A 28 -2.08 -1.10 -10.75
CA TYR A 28 -2.47 0.12 -11.45
C TYR A 28 -3.56 0.91 -10.74
N SER A 29 -3.97 0.48 -9.57
CA SER A 29 -5.01 1.17 -8.81
C SER A 29 -4.57 2.61 -8.48
N PRO A 30 -5.44 3.60 -8.68
CA PRO A 30 -5.12 4.99 -8.31
C PRO A 30 -4.82 5.15 -6.82
N HIS A 31 -5.36 4.26 -6.00
CA HIS A 31 -5.08 4.29 -4.55
C HIS A 31 -3.62 3.93 -4.29
N TYR A 32 -3.10 2.97 -5.05
CA TYR A 32 -1.70 2.59 -4.96
C TYR A 32 -0.77 3.69 -5.47
N ASP A 33 -1.22 4.48 -6.43
CA ASP A 33 -0.40 5.59 -6.94
C ASP A 33 -0.05 6.57 -5.84
N LYS A 34 -1.01 6.87 -4.99
CA LYS A 34 -0.79 7.79 -3.88
C LYS A 34 0.18 7.22 -2.86
N LEU A 35 0.05 5.93 -2.58
CA LEU A 35 0.97 5.26 -1.67
C LEU A 35 2.39 5.21 -2.26
N ARG A 36 2.50 4.88 -3.55
CA ARG A 36 3.80 4.84 -4.21
C ARG A 36 4.50 6.20 -4.21
N ALA A 37 3.72 7.25 -4.47
CA ALA A 37 4.26 8.61 -4.44
C ALA A 37 4.79 8.96 -3.05
N TRP A 38 4.06 8.58 -2.02
CA TRP A 38 4.48 8.80 -0.65
C TRP A 38 5.75 8.02 -0.32
N LEU A 39 5.81 6.75 -0.72
CA LEU A 39 6.99 5.91 -0.49
C LEU A 39 8.22 6.49 -1.17
N LYS A 40 8.07 6.91 -2.42
CA LYS A 40 9.17 7.50 -3.16
C LYS A 40 9.66 8.79 -2.47
N GLN A 41 8.73 9.60 -2.00
CA GLN A 41 9.04 10.82 -1.28
C GLN A 41 9.80 10.52 0.01
N GLN A 42 9.36 9.50 0.77
CA GLN A 42 10.05 9.10 1.98
C GLN A 42 11.46 8.58 1.68
N ARG A 43 11.62 7.82 0.59
CA ARG A 43 12.92 7.34 0.18
C ARG A 43 13.85 8.50 -0.17
N GLU A 44 13.36 9.47 -0.92
CA GLU A 44 14.14 10.64 -1.29
C GLU A 44 14.55 11.46 -0.08
N LYS A 45 13.64 11.59 0.87
CA LYS A 45 13.96 12.29 2.12
C LYS A 45 15.03 11.57 2.92
N SER A 46 15.05 10.25 2.86
CA SER A 46 16.06 9.47 3.58
C SER A 46 17.42 9.50 2.91
N GLY A 47 17.48 10.00 1.67
CA GLY A 47 18.73 10.06 0.91
C GLY A 47 19.17 8.74 0.31
N LEU A 48 18.28 7.73 0.34
CA LEU A 48 18.65 6.40 -0.17
C LEU A 48 18.26 6.25 -1.64
N THR A 49 19.14 5.60 -2.40
CA THR A 49 18.78 5.16 -3.75
C THR A 49 17.95 3.89 -3.64
N LEU A 50 17.28 3.51 -4.74
CA LEU A 50 16.56 2.25 -4.78
C LEU A 50 17.45 1.07 -4.44
N ARG A 51 18.67 1.09 -4.95
CA ARG A 51 19.62 0.01 -4.70
C ARG A 51 19.98 -0.08 -3.23
N GLU A 52 20.26 1.05 -2.60
CA GLU A 52 20.62 1.08 -1.19
C GLU A 52 19.47 0.63 -0.31
N ALA A 53 18.26 1.09 -0.60
CA ALA A 53 17.09 0.69 0.16
C ALA A 53 16.83 -0.81 0.02
N ALA A 54 16.97 -1.33 -1.20
CA ALA A 54 16.75 -2.76 -1.45
C ALA A 54 17.79 -3.61 -0.71
N GLU A 55 19.03 -3.19 -0.71
CA GLU A 55 20.07 -3.91 0.01
C GLU A 55 19.77 -3.97 1.50
N ALA A 56 19.32 -2.86 2.06
CA ALA A 56 18.95 -2.83 3.48
C ALA A 56 17.77 -3.75 3.80
N MET A 57 16.91 -4.00 2.81
CA MET A 57 15.78 -4.92 2.97
C MET A 57 16.14 -6.37 2.67
N GLY A 58 17.35 -6.62 2.18
CA GLY A 58 17.72 -7.95 1.72
C GLY A 58 17.02 -8.36 0.43
N ARG A 59 16.70 -7.39 -0.43
CA ARG A 59 16.00 -7.63 -1.69
C ARG A 59 16.79 -7.07 -2.85
N HIS A 60 16.52 -7.58 -4.04
CA HIS A 60 17.12 -7.03 -5.25
C HIS A 60 16.46 -5.71 -5.59
N HIS A 61 17.23 -4.76 -6.08
CA HIS A 61 16.73 -3.41 -6.37
C HIS A 61 15.59 -3.41 -7.41
N SER A 62 15.54 -4.40 -8.29
CA SER A 62 14.47 -4.49 -9.28
C SER A 62 13.09 -4.65 -8.64
N VAL A 63 13.02 -5.25 -7.44
CA VAL A 63 11.75 -5.40 -6.74
C VAL A 63 11.17 -4.03 -6.40
N LEU A 64 11.98 -3.16 -5.80
CA LEU A 64 11.53 -1.82 -5.45
C LEU A 64 11.29 -0.97 -6.69
N GLY A 65 12.10 -1.13 -7.72
CA GLY A 65 11.90 -0.42 -8.97
C GLY A 65 10.56 -0.75 -9.61
N LYS A 66 10.19 -2.02 -9.61
CA LYS A 66 8.90 -2.43 -10.16
C LYS A 66 7.73 -1.87 -9.37
N ILE A 67 7.86 -1.79 -8.05
CA ILE A 67 6.83 -1.18 -7.22
C ILE A 67 6.67 0.30 -7.57
N GLU A 68 7.76 1.04 -7.66
CA GLU A 68 7.70 2.48 -7.97
C GLU A 68 7.19 2.73 -9.40
N GLN A 69 7.40 1.79 -10.30
CA GLN A 69 6.98 1.91 -11.69
C GLN A 69 5.60 1.32 -11.98
N GLN A 70 4.83 1.02 -10.97
CA GLN A 70 3.49 0.45 -11.14
C GLN A 70 3.49 -0.94 -11.78
N ARG A 71 4.56 -1.68 -11.66
CA ARG A 71 4.68 -2.99 -12.30
C ARG A 71 4.52 -4.13 -11.32
N ARG A 72 4.37 -3.83 -10.04
CA ARG A 72 4.26 -4.82 -8.99
C ARG A 72 3.50 -4.24 -7.80
N LYS A 73 2.62 -5.05 -7.22
CA LYS A 73 1.98 -4.68 -5.96
C LYS A 73 2.98 -4.78 -4.83
N ILE A 74 2.75 -4.04 -3.76
CA ILE A 74 3.59 -4.17 -2.58
C ILE A 74 2.89 -5.05 -1.56
N GLU A 75 3.61 -6.04 -1.06
CA GLU A 75 3.11 -6.92 -0.03
C GLU A 75 3.20 -6.21 1.31
N ILE A 76 2.28 -6.52 2.23
CA ILE A 76 2.18 -5.80 3.49
C ILE A 76 3.47 -5.89 4.33
N LEU A 77 4.09 -7.06 4.39
CA LEU A 77 5.33 -7.21 5.13
C LEU A 77 6.46 -6.41 4.49
N GLU A 78 6.54 -6.44 3.16
CA GLU A 78 7.50 -5.63 2.42
C GLU A 78 7.31 -4.15 2.71
N PHE A 79 6.06 -3.72 2.76
CA PHE A 79 5.72 -2.33 3.03
C PHE A 79 6.26 -1.89 4.40
N VAL A 80 6.00 -2.69 5.42
CA VAL A 80 6.45 -2.36 6.77
C VAL A 80 7.98 -2.32 6.85
N ARG A 81 8.63 -3.31 6.24
CA ARG A 81 10.10 -3.34 6.20
C ARG A 81 10.69 -2.15 5.45
N TYR A 82 10.06 -1.78 4.36
CA TYR A 82 10.51 -0.65 3.57
C TYR A 82 10.40 0.64 4.41
N CYS A 83 9.29 0.81 5.10
CA CYS A 83 9.12 1.95 5.98
C CYS A 83 10.19 1.99 7.07
N GLU A 84 10.53 0.83 7.64
CA GLU A 84 11.60 0.77 8.65
C GLU A 84 12.93 1.23 8.09
N VAL A 85 13.27 0.77 6.90
CA VAL A 85 14.52 1.16 6.23
C VAL A 85 14.55 2.67 5.97
N LEU A 86 13.42 3.23 5.58
CA LEU A 86 13.33 4.65 5.26
C LEU A 86 13.17 5.55 6.48
N GLY A 87 12.90 4.97 7.64
CA GLY A 87 12.58 5.75 8.81
C GLY A 87 11.22 6.40 8.72
N ALA A 88 10.32 5.82 7.94
CA ALA A 88 8.97 6.35 7.74
C ALA A 88 7.97 5.61 8.59
N ASP A 89 6.90 6.29 8.94
CA ASP A 89 5.82 5.69 9.75
C ASP A 89 4.84 4.97 8.81
N PRO A 90 4.74 3.63 8.89
CA PRO A 90 3.82 2.90 8.02
C PRO A 90 2.36 3.28 8.23
N HIS A 91 2.01 3.80 9.41
CA HIS A 91 0.64 4.24 9.66
C HIS A 91 0.26 5.43 8.80
N GLU A 92 1.20 6.31 8.48
CA GLU A 92 0.95 7.41 7.55
C GLU A 92 0.60 6.90 6.15
N GLY A 93 1.33 5.90 5.69
CA GLY A 93 1.06 5.30 4.38
C GLY A 93 -0.29 4.63 4.32
N LEU A 94 -0.64 3.88 5.36
CA LEU A 94 -1.95 3.24 5.45
C LEU A 94 -3.06 4.27 5.50
N ASP A 95 -2.83 5.37 6.17
CA ASP A 95 -3.81 6.45 6.25
C ASP A 95 -4.08 7.07 4.87
N ILE A 96 -3.06 7.17 4.04
CA ILE A 96 -3.21 7.64 2.67
C ILE A 96 -4.16 6.73 1.89
N LEU A 97 -3.97 5.41 2.01
CA LEU A 97 -4.85 4.45 1.36
C LEU A 97 -6.27 4.54 1.90
N THR A 98 -6.41 4.64 3.20
CA THR A 98 -7.72 4.74 3.85
C THR A 98 -8.48 5.98 3.37
N ARG A 99 -7.82 7.10 3.33
CA ARG A 99 -8.44 8.35 2.85
C ARG A 99 -8.80 8.28 1.37
N SER A 100 -7.94 7.68 0.58
CA SER A 100 -8.18 7.53 -0.84
C SER A 100 -9.41 6.68 -1.12
N LEU A 101 -9.55 5.59 -0.38
CA LEU A 101 -10.71 4.71 -0.52
C LEU A 101 -11.99 5.39 -0.05
N LYS A 102 -11.92 6.16 1.01
CA LYS A 102 -13.08 6.92 1.49
C LYS A 102 -13.56 7.93 0.47
N LYS A 103 -12.62 8.63 -0.14
CA LYS A 103 -12.95 9.63 -1.16
C LYS A 103 -13.63 9.00 -2.36
N SER A 104 -13.18 7.85 -2.81
CA SER A 104 -13.77 7.23 -3.98
C SER A 104 -15.16 6.66 -3.71
N ARG A 105 -15.54 6.44 -2.46
CA ARG A 105 -16.87 5.98 -2.12
C ARG A 105 -17.90 7.10 -2.04
N ASN A 106 -17.44 8.29 -1.90
CA ASN A 106 -18.33 9.44 -1.88
C ASN A 106 -18.58 9.94 -3.28
#